data_ede2158a58cbe841b4b90eaaecf12b9e
#
_entry.id   ede2158a58cbe841b4b90eaaecf12b9e
#
_cell.length_a   1.000
_cell.length_b   1.000
_cell.length_c   1.000
_cell.angle_alpha   90.00
_cell.angle_beta   90.00
_cell.angle_gamma   90.00
#
_symmetry.space_group_name_H-M   'P 1'
#
loop_
_entity.id
_entity.type
_entity.pdbx_description
1 polymer ?
#
loop_
_entity_poly.entity_id
_entity_poly.type
_entity_poly.pdbx_seq_one_letter_code
_entity_poly.pdbx_strand_id
1 'polypeptide(L)'
;MRTLCLTLAYTGCRISEALALTAERVDLSDKTITFQTLKQRDKVKFRSVPCPDHVIDALELVHRIRKTKKAKRQASGLLWPWGRTQATKHVKSVMETAGIEGNHATPKGLRHGFGVRMAQKTRNPRLVQKLMGHSKLENTAIYMDLVGEEARAEVVGAW
;
A
#
# COMPACT_ATOMS: atom_id res chain seq x y z
N MET A 1 4.62 13.40 5.68
CA MET A 1 4.10 12.22 6.44
C MET A 1 2.79 11.70 5.85
N ARG A 2 1.79 12.57 5.61
CA ARG A 2 0.48 12.18 5.04
C ARG A 2 0.58 11.32 3.77
N THR A 3 1.41 11.70 2.80
CA THR A 3 1.57 10.95 1.54
C THR A 3 2.09 9.52 1.74
N LEU A 4 2.97 9.27 2.72
CA LEU A 4 3.40 7.92 3.07
C LEU A 4 2.23 7.08 3.62
N CYS A 5 1.43 7.64 4.54
CA CYS A 5 0.26 6.96 5.10
C CYS A 5 -0.78 6.63 4.02
N LEU A 6 -1.08 7.57 3.11
CA LEU A 6 -1.96 7.35 1.97
C LEU A 6 -1.42 6.22 1.08
N THR A 7 -0.13 6.25 0.73
CA THR A 7 0.48 5.19 -0.08
C THR A 7 0.34 3.82 0.58
N LEU A 8 0.64 3.69 1.87
CA LEU A 8 0.49 2.43 2.61
C LEU A 8 -0.96 1.95 2.65
N ALA A 9 -1.91 2.86 2.95
CA ALA A 9 -3.32 2.53 3.11
C ALA A 9 -4.02 2.15 1.80
N TYR A 10 -3.62 2.75 0.68
CA TYR A 10 -4.29 2.57 -0.62
C TYR A 10 -3.57 1.60 -1.57
N THR A 11 -2.37 1.15 -1.23
CA THR A 11 -1.64 0.17 -2.04
C THR A 11 -1.33 -1.14 -1.32
N GLY A 12 -1.46 -1.15 0.00
CA GLY A 12 -1.10 -2.30 0.82
C GLY A 12 0.37 -2.69 0.71
N CYS A 13 1.25 -1.81 0.25
CA CYS A 13 2.68 -2.10 0.14
C CYS A 13 3.33 -2.26 1.52
N ARG A 14 4.50 -2.91 1.56
CA ARG A 14 5.31 -2.95 2.78
C ARG A 14 5.99 -1.60 2.98
N ILE A 15 6.23 -1.20 4.23
CA ILE A 15 6.92 0.06 4.52
C ILE A 15 8.28 0.16 3.80
N SER A 16 9.04 -0.92 3.73
CA SER A 16 10.31 -0.95 3.01
C SER A 16 10.15 -0.78 1.49
N GLU A 17 9.05 -1.27 0.92
CA GLU A 17 8.73 -1.07 -0.50
C GLU A 17 8.34 0.39 -0.76
N ALA A 18 7.57 1.00 0.14
CA ALA A 18 7.23 2.42 0.07
C ALA A 18 8.48 3.30 0.17
N LEU A 19 9.35 3.04 1.15
CA LEU A 19 10.59 3.83 1.34
C LEU A 19 11.59 3.69 0.19
N ALA A 20 11.47 2.67 -0.64
CA ALA A 20 12.26 2.50 -1.87
C ALA A 20 11.64 3.18 -3.10
N LEU A 21 10.51 3.90 -2.94
CA LEU A 21 9.85 4.56 -4.07
C LEU A 21 10.62 5.80 -4.51
N THR A 22 10.70 5.93 -5.83
CA THR A 22 11.19 7.12 -6.53
C THR A 22 10.09 7.72 -7.39
N ALA A 23 10.26 8.95 -7.85
CA ALA A 23 9.30 9.61 -8.75
C ALA A 23 9.06 8.82 -10.05
N GLU A 24 10.06 8.10 -10.55
CA GLU A 24 9.96 7.29 -11.78
C GLU A 24 8.92 6.17 -11.68
N ARG A 25 8.66 5.68 -10.47
CA ARG A 25 7.74 4.57 -10.20
C ARG A 25 6.29 4.99 -9.96
N VAL A 26 6.00 6.29 -10.03
CA VAL A 26 4.64 6.84 -9.93
C VAL A 26 4.18 7.23 -11.32
N ASP A 27 3.20 6.55 -11.88
CA ASP A 27 2.58 6.93 -13.14
C ASP A 27 1.36 7.81 -12.86
N LEU A 28 1.45 9.07 -13.34
CA LEU A 28 0.39 10.06 -13.17
C LEU A 28 -0.72 9.92 -14.21
N SER A 29 -0.42 9.33 -15.36
CA SER A 29 -1.39 9.12 -16.45
C SER A 29 -2.26 7.90 -16.15
N ASP A 30 -1.62 6.77 -15.86
CA ASP A 30 -2.30 5.51 -15.57
C ASP A 30 -2.74 5.39 -14.11
N LYS A 31 -2.43 6.42 -13.28
CA LYS A 31 -2.76 6.45 -11.85
C LYS A 31 -2.27 5.19 -11.11
N THR A 32 -1.04 4.78 -11.38
CA THR A 32 -0.44 3.57 -10.79
C THR A 32 0.86 3.86 -10.07
N ILE A 33 1.16 3.04 -9.06
CA ILE A 33 2.44 3.02 -8.36
C ILE A 33 3.07 1.66 -8.53
N THR A 34 4.33 1.62 -9.02
CA THR A 34 5.07 0.39 -9.24
C THR A 34 6.05 0.14 -8.10
N PHE A 35 5.85 -0.98 -7.40
CA PHE A 35 6.71 -1.42 -6.31
C PHE A 35 7.65 -2.53 -6.73
N GLN A 36 8.88 -2.45 -6.25
CA GLN A 36 9.83 -3.55 -6.32
C GLN A 36 9.61 -4.48 -5.13
N THR A 37 9.41 -5.77 -5.39
CA THR A 37 9.24 -6.77 -4.34
C THR A 37 10.59 -7.20 -3.77
N LEU A 38 10.87 -6.84 -2.51
CA LEU A 38 12.19 -6.97 -1.87
C LEU A 38 12.50 -8.37 -1.31
N LYS A 39 11.63 -9.37 -1.47
CA LYS A 39 11.75 -10.69 -0.79
C LYS A 39 12.03 -11.89 -1.71
N GLN A 40 12.69 -11.74 -2.83
CA GLN A 40 13.11 -12.92 -3.61
C GLN A 40 14.60 -12.86 -3.89
N ARG A 41 15.33 -13.90 -3.46
CA ARG A 41 16.80 -13.98 -3.48
C ARG A 41 17.40 -13.87 -4.89
N ASP A 42 16.67 -14.24 -5.96
CA ASP A 42 17.27 -14.36 -7.29
C ASP A 42 16.54 -13.64 -8.44
N LYS A 43 15.39 -12.98 -8.20
CA LYS A 43 14.67 -12.25 -9.26
C LYS A 43 13.99 -10.99 -8.72
N VAL A 44 14.36 -9.87 -9.31
CA VAL A 44 13.66 -8.60 -9.09
C VAL A 44 12.28 -8.69 -9.72
N LYS A 45 11.24 -8.63 -8.90
CA LYS A 45 9.85 -8.59 -9.38
C LYS A 45 9.25 -7.22 -9.09
N PHE A 46 8.52 -6.71 -10.07
CA PHE A 46 7.75 -5.49 -9.95
C PHE A 46 6.26 -5.81 -9.94
N ARG A 47 5.48 -5.00 -9.24
CA ARG A 47 4.03 -4.99 -9.33
C ARG A 47 3.52 -3.56 -9.38
N SER A 48 2.59 -3.29 -10.25
CA SER A 48 1.88 -2.00 -10.32
C SER A 48 0.54 -2.11 -9.61
N VAL A 49 0.23 -1.12 -8.80
CA VAL A 49 -1.00 -1.02 -8.03
C VAL A 49 -1.74 0.23 -8.47
N PRO A 50 -2.97 0.13 -9.00
CA PRO A 50 -3.81 1.28 -9.28
C PRO A 50 -4.15 2.04 -8.00
N CYS A 51 -4.15 3.36 -8.08
CA CYS A 51 -4.42 4.24 -6.96
C CYS A 51 -5.54 5.23 -7.29
N PRO A 52 -6.38 5.59 -6.32
CA PRO A 52 -7.36 6.66 -6.50
C PRO A 52 -6.68 8.00 -6.80
N ASP A 53 -7.37 8.86 -7.53
CA ASP A 53 -6.86 10.16 -7.97
C ASP A 53 -6.30 10.99 -6.81
N HIS A 54 -7.01 11.09 -5.70
CA HIS A 54 -6.59 11.88 -4.55
C HIS A 54 -5.25 11.43 -3.93
N VAL A 55 -4.86 10.16 -4.10
CA VAL A 55 -3.54 9.65 -3.66
C VAL A 55 -2.45 10.14 -4.61
N ILE A 56 -2.69 10.01 -5.90
CA ILE A 56 -1.76 10.44 -6.96
C ILE A 56 -1.58 11.96 -6.92
N ASP A 57 -2.67 12.72 -6.77
CA ASP A 57 -2.66 14.18 -6.68
C ASP A 57 -1.89 14.65 -5.43
N ALA A 58 -2.08 13.97 -4.29
CA ALA A 58 -1.31 14.26 -3.10
C ALA A 58 0.19 14.00 -3.27
N LEU A 59 0.56 12.94 -3.98
CA LEU A 59 1.96 12.64 -4.31
C LEU A 59 2.55 13.70 -5.25
N GLU A 60 1.81 14.08 -6.30
CA GLU A 60 2.24 15.14 -7.22
C GLU A 60 2.43 16.46 -6.50
N LEU A 61 1.45 16.87 -5.67
CA LEU A 61 1.48 18.13 -4.93
C LEU A 61 2.70 18.23 -4.02
N VAL A 62 2.99 17.17 -3.26
CA VAL A 62 4.06 17.18 -2.24
C VAL A 62 5.43 16.92 -2.83
N HIS A 63 5.52 15.94 -3.75
CA HIS A 63 6.80 15.47 -4.26
C HIS A 63 7.14 16.01 -5.66
N ARG A 64 6.22 16.79 -6.28
CA ARG A 64 6.41 17.41 -7.61
C ARG A 64 6.87 16.38 -8.65
N ILE A 65 6.17 15.24 -8.71
CA ILE A 65 6.56 14.06 -9.51
C ILE A 65 6.93 14.42 -10.95
N ARG A 66 6.10 15.24 -11.63
CA ARG A 66 6.36 15.68 -13.03
C ARG A 66 7.67 16.44 -13.14
N LYS A 67 7.90 17.40 -12.22
CA LYS A 67 9.12 18.21 -12.22
C LYS A 67 10.33 17.35 -11.91
N THR A 68 10.22 16.48 -10.92
CA THR A 68 11.27 15.56 -10.48
C THR A 68 11.65 14.58 -11.59
N LYS A 69 10.69 14.02 -12.34
CA LYS A 69 10.95 13.17 -13.51
C LYS A 69 11.71 13.88 -14.62
N LYS A 70 11.39 15.15 -14.90
CA LYS A 70 12.10 15.95 -15.90
C LYS A 70 13.57 16.20 -15.51
N ALA A 71 13.84 16.35 -14.22
CA ALA A 71 15.18 16.51 -13.69
C ALA A 71 15.82 15.13 -13.43
N LYS A 72 16.31 14.45 -14.48
CA LYS A 72 16.82 13.05 -14.46
C LYS A 72 17.64 12.68 -13.22
N ARG A 73 18.50 13.58 -12.73
CA ARG A 73 19.31 13.36 -11.53
C ARG A 73 18.50 13.25 -10.23
N GLN A 74 17.34 13.90 -10.16
CA GLN A 74 16.45 13.88 -8.98
C GLN A 74 15.38 12.79 -9.08
N ALA A 75 15.10 12.29 -10.27
CA ALA A 75 14.07 11.27 -10.51
C ALA A 75 14.34 9.96 -9.78
N SER A 76 15.62 9.61 -9.58
CA SER A 76 16.06 8.42 -8.81
C SER A 76 16.08 8.65 -7.30
N GLY A 77 15.85 9.87 -6.83
CA GLY A 77 15.78 10.19 -5.40
C GLY A 77 14.55 9.57 -4.73
N LEU A 78 14.73 9.13 -3.48
CA LEU A 78 13.64 8.55 -2.69
C LEU A 78 12.59 9.62 -2.37
N LEU A 79 11.29 9.26 -2.46
CA LEU A 79 10.20 10.16 -2.09
C LEU A 79 10.22 10.47 -0.59
N TRP A 80 10.61 9.51 0.22
CA TRP A 80 10.77 9.66 1.68
C TRP A 80 12.16 9.18 2.09
N PRO A 81 13.13 10.10 2.26
CA PRO A 81 14.51 9.76 2.62
C PRO A 81 14.64 9.43 4.12
N TRP A 82 13.77 8.56 4.62
CA TRP A 82 13.71 8.17 6.03
C TRP A 82 14.15 6.72 6.22
N GLY A 83 14.80 6.45 7.33
CA GLY A 83 15.00 5.09 7.79
C GLY A 83 13.67 4.46 8.25
N ARG A 84 13.60 3.12 8.24
CA ARG A 84 12.39 2.37 8.57
C ARG A 84 11.82 2.72 9.95
N THR A 85 12.68 2.87 10.96
CA THR A 85 12.28 3.22 12.34
C THR A 85 11.63 4.60 12.39
N GLN A 86 12.24 5.59 11.75
CA GLN A 86 11.70 6.95 11.68
C GLN A 86 10.36 6.98 10.93
N ALA A 87 10.27 6.32 9.78
CA ALA A 87 9.03 6.23 9.02
C ALA A 87 7.91 5.56 9.83
N THR A 88 8.22 4.51 10.61
CA THR A 88 7.24 3.86 11.48
C THR A 88 6.75 4.81 12.57
N LYS A 89 7.63 5.61 13.18
CA LYS A 89 7.24 6.64 14.17
C LYS A 89 6.32 7.69 13.53
N HIS A 90 6.65 8.15 12.33
CA HIS A 90 5.80 9.10 11.59
C HIS A 90 4.41 8.54 11.28
N VAL A 91 4.31 7.28 10.86
CA VAL A 91 3.01 6.63 10.61
C VAL A 91 2.21 6.55 11.89
N LYS A 92 2.81 6.13 13.01
CA LYS A 92 2.12 6.06 14.31
C LYS A 92 1.59 7.44 14.73
N SER A 93 2.41 8.47 14.66
CA SER A 93 2.01 9.84 15.01
C SER A 93 0.82 10.34 14.16
N VAL A 94 0.82 10.05 12.85
CA VAL A 94 -0.32 10.43 11.98
C VAL A 94 -1.59 9.66 12.36
N MET A 95 -1.46 8.37 12.68
CA MET A 95 -2.61 7.55 13.09
C MET A 95 -3.18 8.01 14.43
N GLU A 96 -2.32 8.31 15.40
CA GLU A 96 -2.70 8.88 16.70
C GLU A 96 -3.45 10.20 16.53
N THR A 97 -2.93 11.11 15.69
CA THR A 97 -3.63 12.36 15.35
C THR A 97 -5.00 12.13 14.73
N ALA A 98 -5.18 11.01 14.03
CA ALA A 98 -6.45 10.60 13.44
C ALA A 98 -7.36 9.80 14.40
N GLY A 99 -7.00 9.68 15.68
CA GLY A 99 -7.74 8.90 16.68
C GLY A 99 -7.64 7.40 16.50
N ILE A 100 -6.64 6.90 15.74
CA ILE A 100 -6.42 5.48 15.49
C ILE A 100 -5.30 4.99 16.41
N GLU A 101 -5.67 4.24 17.43
CA GLU A 101 -4.75 3.76 18.46
C GLU A 101 -4.69 2.23 18.52
N GLY A 102 -3.78 1.68 19.34
CA GLY A 102 -3.62 0.26 19.60
C GLY A 102 -2.67 -0.45 18.64
N ASN A 103 -2.64 -1.79 18.73
CA ASN A 103 -1.66 -2.64 18.03
C ASN A 103 -1.75 -2.58 16.50
N HIS A 104 -2.90 -2.14 15.97
CA HIS A 104 -3.13 -1.98 14.53
C HIS A 104 -2.69 -0.61 14.00
N ALA A 105 -2.41 0.38 14.87
CA ALA A 105 -1.93 1.71 14.50
C ALA A 105 -0.46 1.67 14.01
N THR A 106 -0.21 0.90 12.95
CA THR A 106 1.12 0.62 12.41
C THR A 106 1.10 0.53 10.88
N PRO A 107 2.25 0.64 10.20
CA PRO A 107 2.34 0.35 8.77
C PRO A 107 1.82 -1.04 8.38
N LYS A 108 1.99 -2.03 9.27
CA LYS A 108 1.45 -3.39 9.07
C LYS A 108 -0.09 -3.38 9.16
N GLY A 109 -0.67 -2.62 10.10
CA GLY A 109 -2.11 -2.46 10.22
C GLY A 109 -2.74 -1.78 9.00
N LEU A 110 -2.13 -0.73 8.46
CA LEU A 110 -2.59 -0.10 7.21
C LEU A 110 -2.60 -1.09 6.04
N ARG A 111 -1.55 -1.90 5.92
CA ARG A 111 -1.48 -2.95 4.91
C ARG A 111 -2.55 -4.04 5.13
N HIS A 112 -2.78 -4.43 6.38
CA HIS A 112 -3.83 -5.39 6.73
C HIS A 112 -5.21 -4.84 6.35
N GLY A 113 -5.53 -3.60 6.72
CA GLY A 113 -6.77 -2.93 6.33
C GLY A 113 -6.98 -2.84 4.82
N PHE A 114 -5.90 -2.64 4.03
CA PHE A 114 -5.98 -2.73 2.57
C PHE A 114 -6.37 -4.15 2.13
N GLY A 115 -5.74 -5.18 2.69
CA GLY A 115 -6.02 -6.58 2.35
C GLY A 115 -7.48 -6.95 2.61
N VAL A 116 -8.01 -6.62 3.79
CA VAL A 116 -9.42 -6.83 4.16
C VAL A 116 -10.34 -6.10 3.18
N ARG A 117 -10.11 -4.81 2.96
CA ARG A 117 -10.95 -4.01 2.03
C ARG A 117 -10.96 -4.59 0.62
N MET A 118 -9.81 -5.01 0.10
CA MET A 118 -9.75 -5.61 -1.25
C MET A 118 -10.42 -6.99 -1.29
N ALA A 119 -10.28 -7.79 -0.26
CA ALA A 119 -10.97 -9.08 -0.16
C ALA A 119 -12.49 -8.91 -0.17
N GLN A 120 -13.03 -8.00 0.64
CA GLN A 120 -14.45 -7.67 0.70
C GLN A 120 -14.99 -7.15 -0.65
N LYS A 121 -14.25 -6.22 -1.27
CA LYS A 121 -14.68 -5.57 -2.52
C LYS A 121 -14.60 -6.49 -3.73
N THR A 122 -13.56 -7.32 -3.82
CA THR A 122 -13.28 -8.08 -5.04
C THR A 122 -13.66 -9.55 -4.94
N ARG A 123 -13.71 -10.11 -3.73
CA ARG A 123 -13.91 -11.55 -3.47
C ARG A 123 -12.98 -12.46 -4.30
N ASN A 124 -11.84 -11.90 -4.71
CA ASN A 124 -10.88 -12.56 -5.60
C ASN A 124 -9.50 -12.67 -4.91
N PRO A 125 -9.18 -13.85 -4.33
CA PRO A 125 -7.92 -14.04 -3.59
C PRO A 125 -6.68 -13.87 -4.46
N ARG A 126 -6.74 -14.23 -5.74
CA ARG A 126 -5.61 -14.07 -6.67
C ARG A 126 -5.32 -12.58 -6.95
N LEU A 127 -6.37 -11.76 -7.07
CA LEU A 127 -6.21 -10.32 -7.25
C LEU A 127 -5.61 -9.70 -5.99
N VAL A 128 -6.12 -10.03 -4.80
CA VAL A 128 -5.56 -9.55 -3.52
C VAL A 128 -4.11 -9.97 -3.36
N GLN A 129 -3.79 -11.24 -3.66
CA GLN A 129 -2.41 -11.76 -3.66
C GLN A 129 -1.50 -10.93 -4.56
N LYS A 130 -1.93 -10.66 -5.80
CA LYS A 130 -1.16 -9.87 -6.79
C LYS A 130 -0.94 -8.44 -6.31
N LEU A 131 -2.00 -7.75 -5.86
CA LEU A 131 -1.93 -6.37 -5.38
C LEU A 131 -1.01 -6.24 -4.16
N MET A 132 -1.10 -7.17 -3.20
CA MET A 132 -0.27 -7.15 -2.00
C MET A 132 1.16 -7.69 -2.22
N GLY A 133 1.42 -8.37 -3.33
CA GLY A 133 2.72 -9.00 -3.60
C GLY A 133 3.04 -10.12 -2.61
N HIS A 134 2.06 -10.99 -2.33
CA HIS A 134 2.28 -12.20 -1.56
C HIS A 134 2.85 -13.30 -2.47
N SER A 135 3.93 -13.93 -2.02
CA SER A 135 4.57 -15.03 -2.76
C SER A 135 3.72 -16.31 -2.75
N LYS A 136 2.97 -16.51 -1.67
CA LYS A 136 2.09 -17.66 -1.47
C LYS A 136 0.65 -17.20 -1.26
N LEU A 137 -0.31 -17.99 -1.75
CA LEU A 137 -1.74 -17.68 -1.60
C LEU A 137 -2.20 -17.80 -0.15
N GLU A 138 -1.59 -18.70 0.64
CA GLU A 138 -1.89 -18.89 2.06
C GLU A 138 -1.76 -17.56 2.86
N ASN A 139 -0.82 -16.70 2.47
CA ASN A 139 -0.68 -15.37 3.10
C ASN A 139 -1.86 -14.43 2.80
N THR A 140 -2.72 -14.81 1.85
CA THR A 140 -3.91 -14.04 1.47
C THR A 140 -5.18 -14.69 2.03
N ALA A 141 -5.13 -15.98 2.39
CA ALA A 141 -6.27 -16.73 2.91
C ALA A 141 -6.92 -16.06 4.13
N ILE A 142 -6.11 -15.52 5.04
CA ILE A 142 -6.58 -14.80 6.24
C ILE A 142 -7.55 -13.65 5.93
N TYR A 143 -7.46 -13.03 4.76
CA TYR A 143 -8.38 -11.97 4.35
C TYR A 143 -9.66 -12.51 3.74
N MET A 144 -9.59 -13.69 3.14
CA MET A 144 -10.76 -14.36 2.55
C MET A 144 -11.60 -15.02 3.63
N ASP A 145 -10.97 -15.53 4.69
CA ASP A 145 -11.67 -16.12 5.85
C ASP A 145 -12.55 -15.07 6.54
N LEU A 146 -12.05 -13.84 6.71
CA LEU A 146 -12.82 -12.72 7.25
C LEU A 146 -14.07 -12.39 6.42
N VAL A 147 -13.95 -12.44 5.09
CA VAL A 147 -15.08 -12.24 4.18
C VAL A 147 -16.07 -13.41 4.26
N GLY A 148 -15.56 -14.62 4.48
CA GLY A 148 -16.38 -15.82 4.66
C GLY A 148 -17.27 -15.77 5.91
N GLU A 149 -16.76 -15.22 7.01
CA GLU A 149 -17.54 -15.04 8.24
C GLU A 149 -18.70 -14.03 8.06
N GLU A 150 -18.41 -12.88 7.40
CA GLU A 150 -19.46 -11.90 7.07
C GLU A 150 -20.52 -12.50 6.13
N ALA A 151 -20.09 -13.21 5.08
CA ALA A 151 -21.00 -13.88 4.15
C ALA A 151 -21.87 -14.94 4.83
N ARG A 152 -21.31 -15.65 5.83
CA ARG A 152 -22.08 -16.62 6.62
C ARG A 152 -23.18 -15.94 7.45
N ALA A 153 -22.86 -14.80 8.05
CA ALA A 153 -23.84 -14.02 8.81
C ALA A 153 -24.97 -13.49 7.90
N GLU A 154 -24.63 -13.01 6.71
CA GLU A 154 -25.60 -12.58 5.70
C GLU A 154 -26.51 -13.74 5.24
N VAL A 155 -25.93 -14.93 4.98
CA VAL A 155 -26.69 -16.11 4.56
C VAL A 155 -27.62 -16.59 5.66
N VAL A 156 -27.14 -16.65 6.90
CA VAL A 156 -27.97 -17.08 8.06
C VAL A 156 -29.06 -16.06 8.33
N GLY A 157 -28.82 -14.78 8.17
CA GLY A 157 -29.82 -13.72 8.34
C GLY A 157 -30.85 -13.62 7.22
N ALA A 158 -30.64 -14.32 6.10
CA ALA A 158 -31.56 -14.36 4.96
C ALA A 158 -32.64 -15.44 5.05
N TRP A 159 -32.58 -16.33 6.05
CA TRP A 159 -33.54 -17.42 6.34
C TRP A 159 -34.33 -17.13 7.61
#